data_873ac8fdb88fc6600aa054121d892abd
#
_entry.id   873ac8fdb88fc6600aa054121d892abd
#
_cell.length_a   1.000
_cell.length_b   1.000
_cell.length_c   1.000
_cell.angle_alpha   90.00
_cell.angle_beta   90.00
_cell.angle_gamma   90.00
#
_symmetry.space_group_name_H-M   'P 1'
#
loop_
_entity.id
_entity.type
_entity.pdbx_description
1 polymer ?
#
loop_
_entity_poly.entity_id
_entity_poly.type
_entity_poly.pdbx_seq_one_letter_code
_entity_poly.pdbx_strand_id
1 'polypeptide(L)'
;HIHSGGVATCVNRAVCEVCHEEYGELNKDNHKLQHVEAKAATVTQEGNIEYYYCSLCLKYFADSNASKQIDKDSVVTSKLAPEIIAGDKCIIDKNSDKAITFRSNAAFSDFVKVELDGRELVKDKDYTVKAGSIIVTLNPDLIKKLSTGEHVIGIASSSGTASAHFTVKEPETESIKESETVMESTKGTELETESIKESETETISQIESETTSQYTFDENETNASSINTGDRNHGKLWLVIAIIALAGCIAATVMYVVSKRK
;
A
#
# COMPACT_ATOMS: atom_id res chain seq x y z
N HIS A 1 45.91 34.99 35.50
CA HIS A 1 45.62 35.56 34.17
C HIS A 1 44.11 35.74 33.99
N ILE A 2 43.74 36.59 33.06
CA ILE A 2 42.34 36.75 32.63
C ILE A 2 42.07 35.68 31.55
N HIS A 3 41.01 34.87 31.74
CA HIS A 3 40.62 33.90 30.74
C HIS A 3 40.22 34.58 29.42
N SER A 4 40.66 34.01 28.29
CA SER A 4 40.38 34.53 26.95
C SER A 4 40.38 33.43 25.90
N GLY A 5 39.78 33.71 24.75
CA GLY A 5 39.64 32.76 23.63
C GLY A 5 38.53 31.75 23.84
N GLY A 6 38.41 30.82 22.86
CA GLY A 6 37.33 29.85 22.82
C GLY A 6 35.95 30.47 22.58
N VAL A 7 34.96 29.62 22.32
CA VAL A 7 33.57 30.05 22.08
C VAL A 7 32.61 29.18 22.87
N ALA A 8 31.79 29.82 23.70
CA ALA A 8 30.69 29.13 24.41
C ALA A 8 29.61 28.70 23.42
N THR A 9 29.02 27.55 23.69
CA THR A 9 27.90 26.98 22.90
C THR A 9 26.66 26.86 23.78
N CYS A 10 25.57 26.36 23.22
CA CYS A 10 24.32 26.09 23.94
C CYS A 10 24.46 25.03 25.06
N VAL A 11 25.57 24.24 25.07
CA VAL A 11 25.81 23.16 26.06
C VAL A 11 27.18 23.23 26.72
N ASN A 12 28.15 23.92 26.14
CA ASN A 12 29.50 24.02 26.67
C ASN A 12 29.91 25.47 26.90
N ARG A 13 30.61 25.75 27.97
CA ARG A 13 31.25 27.04 28.23
C ARG A 13 32.44 27.25 27.30
N ALA A 14 32.92 28.47 27.21
CA ALA A 14 34.15 28.74 26.49
C ALA A 14 35.35 28.10 27.25
N VAL A 15 36.34 27.63 26.49
CA VAL A 15 37.58 27.06 27.02
C VAL A 15 38.69 28.05 26.78
N CYS A 16 39.39 28.45 27.84
CA CYS A 16 40.52 29.38 27.73
C CYS A 16 41.66 28.78 26.90
N GLU A 17 42.16 29.54 25.91
CA GLU A 17 43.25 29.08 25.05
C GLU A 17 44.60 29.00 25.76
N VAL A 18 44.74 29.62 26.94
CA VAL A 18 45.99 29.65 27.69
C VAL A 18 46.05 28.55 28.74
N CYS A 19 45.03 28.40 29.59
CA CYS A 19 45.04 27.40 30.69
C CYS A 19 44.16 26.20 30.43
N HIS A 20 43.36 26.19 29.32
CA HIS A 20 42.44 25.13 28.93
C HIS A 20 41.30 24.86 29.93
N GLU A 21 41.03 25.78 30.86
CA GLU A 21 39.90 25.69 31.78
C GLU A 21 38.64 26.30 31.15
N GLU A 22 37.46 25.76 31.51
CA GLU A 22 36.16 26.31 31.13
C GLU A 22 35.90 27.61 31.92
N TYR A 23 35.36 28.63 31.24
CA TYR A 23 35.03 29.91 31.85
C TYR A 23 33.79 30.55 31.23
N GLY A 24 33.20 31.53 31.92
CA GLY A 24 32.04 32.29 31.48
C GLY A 24 30.76 31.47 31.56
N GLU A 25 29.71 31.99 30.92
CA GLU A 25 28.38 31.38 30.83
C GLU A 25 28.20 30.63 29.51
N LEU A 26 27.20 29.71 29.44
CA LEU A 26 26.77 29.10 28.19
C LEU A 26 26.21 30.18 27.26
N ASN A 27 26.50 30.07 25.98
CA ASN A 27 25.84 30.87 24.95
C ASN A 27 24.62 30.10 24.44
N LYS A 28 23.43 30.40 24.99
CA LYS A 28 22.18 29.71 24.68
C LYS A 28 21.73 29.86 23.24
N ASP A 29 22.25 30.87 22.53
CA ASP A 29 21.90 31.16 21.12
C ASP A 29 22.92 30.57 20.13
N ASN A 30 24.06 30.09 20.64
CA ASN A 30 25.08 29.47 19.79
C ASN A 30 24.83 27.97 19.59
N HIS A 31 23.93 27.65 18.67
CA HIS A 31 23.54 26.32 18.29
C HIS A 31 24.31 25.81 17.04
N LYS A 32 24.67 24.52 17.02
CA LYS A 32 25.17 23.85 15.82
C LYS A 32 24.00 23.26 15.05
N LEU A 33 23.36 24.08 14.24
CA LEU A 33 22.16 23.75 13.51
C LEU A 33 22.45 22.92 12.24
N GLN A 34 21.59 21.94 11.98
CA GLN A 34 21.48 21.22 10.73
C GLN A 34 20.09 21.49 10.16
N HIS A 35 20.02 21.94 8.91
CA HIS A 35 18.79 22.16 8.18
C HIS A 35 18.23 20.82 7.69
N VAL A 36 16.97 20.57 7.92
CA VAL A 36 16.22 19.40 7.40
C VAL A 36 15.06 19.95 6.58
N GLU A 37 15.11 19.68 5.28
CA GLU A 37 14.07 20.09 4.34
C GLU A 37 12.76 19.34 4.59
N ALA A 38 11.63 19.99 4.23
CA ALA A 38 10.32 19.36 4.29
C ALA A 38 10.26 18.16 3.33
N LYS A 39 9.70 17.06 3.82
CA LYS A 39 9.40 15.87 3.03
C LYS A 39 7.91 15.56 3.10
N ALA A 40 7.25 15.49 1.96
CA ALA A 40 5.84 15.12 1.90
C ALA A 40 5.62 13.70 2.42
N ALA A 41 4.56 13.51 3.21
CA ALA A 41 4.10 12.18 3.60
C ALA A 41 3.57 11.42 2.38
N THR A 42 3.67 10.10 2.41
CA THR A 42 3.04 9.18 1.45
C THR A 42 2.12 8.22 2.19
N VAL A 43 1.43 7.36 1.49
CA VAL A 43 0.61 6.30 2.12
C VAL A 43 1.46 5.31 2.93
N THR A 44 2.72 5.11 2.54
CA THR A 44 3.62 4.11 3.15
C THR A 44 4.70 4.70 4.06
N GLN A 45 4.95 6.01 3.98
CA GLN A 45 6.00 6.70 4.74
C GLN A 45 5.48 8.00 5.34
N GLU A 46 5.87 8.27 6.56
CA GLU A 46 5.71 9.58 7.19
C GLU A 46 6.55 10.63 6.49
N GLY A 47 6.09 11.86 6.52
CA GLY A 47 6.83 13.04 6.09
C GLY A 47 7.36 13.83 7.27
N ASN A 48 7.88 14.99 6.97
CA ASN A 48 8.25 16.00 7.98
C ASN A 48 8.04 17.42 7.43
N ILE A 49 7.78 18.36 8.31
CA ILE A 49 7.88 19.79 7.99
C ILE A 49 9.36 20.18 7.86
N GLU A 50 9.65 21.34 7.31
CA GLU A 50 10.99 21.93 7.35
C GLU A 50 11.34 22.30 8.81
N TYR A 51 12.57 21.97 9.25
CA TYR A 51 13.03 22.29 10.60
C TYR A 51 14.56 22.36 10.67
N TYR A 52 15.05 22.90 11.79
CA TYR A 52 16.46 22.95 12.13
C TYR A 52 16.72 22.14 13.40
N TYR A 53 17.74 21.30 13.38
CA TYR A 53 18.10 20.43 14.49
C TYR A 53 19.48 20.80 15.03
N CYS A 54 19.59 21.06 16.35
CA CYS A 54 20.88 21.31 16.97
C CYS A 54 21.54 19.98 17.38
N SER A 55 22.69 19.65 16.77
CA SER A 55 23.44 18.45 17.10
C SER A 55 24.10 18.44 18.48
N LEU A 56 24.17 19.59 19.15
CA LEU A 56 24.76 19.71 20.49
C LEU A 56 23.71 19.51 21.59
N CYS A 57 22.62 20.30 21.59
CA CYS A 57 21.59 20.24 22.62
C CYS A 57 20.39 19.35 22.26
N LEU A 58 20.38 18.75 21.06
CA LEU A 58 19.37 17.82 20.56
C LEU A 58 17.97 18.44 20.46
N LYS A 59 17.88 19.76 20.31
CA LYS A 59 16.64 20.51 20.20
C LYS A 59 16.29 20.80 18.76
N TYR A 60 14.99 20.96 18.51
CA TYR A 60 14.38 21.24 17.19
C TYR A 60 13.90 22.69 17.17
N PHE A 61 14.06 23.35 16.03
CA PHE A 61 13.69 24.75 15.82
C PHE A 61 12.99 24.93 14.48
N ALA A 62 12.03 25.85 14.44
CA ALA A 62 11.29 26.17 13.22
C ALA A 62 12.05 27.15 12.29
N ASP A 63 13.16 27.72 12.74
CA ASP A 63 13.91 28.75 12.02
C ASP A 63 15.42 28.56 12.15
N SER A 64 16.15 29.15 11.19
CA SER A 64 17.62 29.08 11.10
C SER A 64 18.37 29.83 12.19
N ASN A 65 17.68 30.66 12.97
CA ASN A 65 18.25 31.43 14.08
C ASN A 65 18.02 30.76 15.42
N ALA A 66 17.35 29.60 15.45
CA ALA A 66 16.96 28.88 16.67
C ALA A 66 16.10 29.74 17.64
N SER A 67 15.36 30.73 17.14
CA SER A 67 14.53 31.62 17.95
C SER A 67 13.23 30.95 18.40
N LYS A 68 12.72 29.96 17.64
CA LYS A 68 11.49 29.24 17.91
C LYS A 68 11.75 27.76 18.07
N GLN A 69 11.92 27.33 19.35
CA GLN A 69 12.00 25.90 19.66
C GLN A 69 10.65 25.23 19.38
N ILE A 70 10.68 24.02 18.82
CA ILE A 70 9.52 23.16 18.56
C ILE A 70 9.76 21.75 19.11
N ASP A 71 8.68 21.01 19.32
CA ASP A 71 8.77 19.63 19.80
C ASP A 71 9.13 18.67 18.67
N LYS A 72 9.85 17.61 19.03
CA LYS A 72 10.25 16.55 18.10
C LYS A 72 9.04 15.95 17.37
N ASP A 73 7.94 15.70 18.08
CA ASP A 73 6.75 15.06 17.51
C ASP A 73 5.99 16.00 16.55
N SER A 74 6.17 17.33 16.71
CA SER A 74 5.54 18.32 15.83
C SER A 74 6.20 18.43 14.45
N VAL A 75 7.42 17.89 14.27
CA VAL A 75 8.08 17.92 12.96
C VAL A 75 7.64 16.78 12.04
N VAL A 76 7.03 15.73 12.57
CA VAL A 76 6.58 14.57 11.79
C VAL A 76 5.18 14.84 11.23
N THR A 77 4.98 14.54 9.94
CA THR A 77 3.67 14.51 9.29
C THR A 77 3.23 13.07 9.09
N SER A 78 2.02 12.75 9.54
CA SER A 78 1.47 11.39 9.47
C SER A 78 1.35 10.90 8.03
N LYS A 79 1.39 9.58 7.83
CA LYS A 79 1.11 8.94 6.55
C LYS A 79 -0.24 9.40 5.99
N LEU A 80 -0.36 9.44 4.67
CA LEU A 80 -1.63 9.70 3.99
C LEU A 80 -2.59 8.52 4.21
N ALA A 81 -3.89 8.81 4.19
CA ALA A 81 -4.91 7.77 4.23
C ALA A 81 -4.79 6.82 3.02
N PRO A 82 -4.99 5.51 3.21
CA PRO A 82 -4.94 4.55 2.13
C PRO A 82 -6.22 4.56 1.29
N GLU A 83 -6.10 4.08 0.04
CA GLU A 83 -7.19 3.93 -0.92
C GLU A 83 -7.25 2.52 -1.48
N ILE A 84 -8.42 2.09 -1.97
CA ILE A 84 -8.55 0.88 -2.77
C ILE A 84 -8.10 1.19 -4.21
N ILE A 85 -7.15 0.42 -4.71
CA ILE A 85 -6.58 0.56 -6.05
C ILE A 85 -7.00 -0.56 -7.02
N ALA A 86 -7.70 -1.58 -6.53
CA ALA A 86 -8.35 -2.61 -7.35
C ALA A 86 -9.47 -3.31 -6.58
N GLY A 87 -10.50 -3.76 -7.31
CA GLY A 87 -11.64 -4.51 -6.77
C GLY A 87 -12.86 -3.67 -6.42
N ASP A 88 -12.78 -2.34 -6.47
CA ASP A 88 -13.95 -1.48 -6.26
C ASP A 88 -15.01 -1.68 -7.36
N LYS A 89 -16.30 -1.62 -6.95
CA LYS A 89 -17.47 -1.76 -7.83
C LYS A 89 -17.57 -3.08 -8.59
N CYS A 90 -16.90 -4.13 -8.12
CA CYS A 90 -17.06 -5.45 -8.73
C CYS A 90 -18.45 -6.04 -8.45
N ILE A 91 -18.88 -6.92 -9.35
CA ILE A 91 -20.16 -7.62 -9.26
C ILE A 91 -19.88 -9.11 -9.26
N ILE A 92 -20.56 -9.84 -8.36
CA ILE A 92 -20.43 -11.29 -8.27
C ILE A 92 -21.79 -11.94 -8.06
N ASP A 93 -21.98 -13.13 -8.62
CA ASP A 93 -23.16 -13.95 -8.38
C ASP A 93 -23.06 -14.62 -7.01
N LYS A 94 -24.15 -14.61 -6.25
CA LYS A 94 -24.23 -15.14 -4.88
C LYS A 94 -23.76 -16.59 -4.75
N ASN A 95 -24.05 -17.43 -5.72
CA ASN A 95 -23.69 -18.85 -5.72
C ASN A 95 -22.38 -19.14 -6.45
N SER A 96 -21.61 -18.12 -6.78
CA SER A 96 -20.34 -18.28 -7.46
C SER A 96 -19.29 -18.91 -6.54
N ASP A 97 -18.51 -19.84 -7.06
CA ASP A 97 -17.31 -20.37 -6.42
C ASP A 97 -16.08 -19.48 -6.63
N LYS A 98 -16.26 -18.32 -7.28
CA LYS A 98 -15.19 -17.34 -7.48
C LYS A 98 -14.97 -16.52 -6.23
N ALA A 99 -13.72 -16.23 -5.94
CA ALA A 99 -13.32 -15.31 -4.89
C ALA A 99 -13.30 -13.86 -5.42
N ILE A 100 -13.52 -12.88 -4.54
CA ILE A 100 -13.33 -11.47 -4.86
C ILE A 100 -12.04 -10.98 -4.21
N THR A 101 -11.24 -10.22 -4.96
CA THR A 101 -9.97 -9.67 -4.47
C THR A 101 -10.00 -8.15 -4.50
N PHE A 102 -9.62 -7.54 -3.38
CA PHE A 102 -9.45 -6.10 -3.21
C PHE A 102 -8.00 -5.80 -2.90
N ARG A 103 -7.52 -4.66 -3.41
CA ARG A 103 -6.15 -4.22 -3.18
C ARG A 103 -6.13 -2.79 -2.68
N SER A 104 -5.50 -2.57 -1.51
CA SER A 104 -5.22 -1.26 -0.96
C SER A 104 -3.76 -0.87 -1.23
N ASN A 105 -3.49 0.43 -1.40
CA ASN A 105 -2.13 0.97 -1.58
C ASN A 105 -1.35 1.13 -0.25
N ALA A 106 -1.93 0.77 0.90
CA ALA A 106 -1.22 0.76 2.18
C ALA A 106 -0.09 -0.28 2.20
N ALA A 107 0.93 -0.04 3.03
CA ALA A 107 1.97 -1.03 3.27
C ALA A 107 1.41 -2.25 4.01
N PHE A 108 1.85 -3.46 3.63
CA PHE A 108 1.39 -4.69 4.29
C PHE A 108 1.74 -4.74 5.79
N SER A 109 2.86 -4.14 6.20
CA SER A 109 3.26 -4.00 7.62
C SER A 109 2.26 -3.21 8.46
N ASP A 110 1.44 -2.38 7.82
CA ASP A 110 0.47 -1.51 8.48
C ASP A 110 -0.91 -2.16 8.59
N PHE A 111 -1.11 -3.37 8.02
CA PHE A 111 -2.38 -4.08 8.03
C PHE A 111 -2.87 -4.35 9.46
N VAL A 112 -4.14 -4.06 9.72
CA VAL A 112 -4.79 -4.27 11.02
C VAL A 112 -5.89 -5.33 10.91
N LYS A 113 -6.93 -5.10 10.09
CA LYS A 113 -8.10 -5.98 9.96
C LYS A 113 -8.88 -5.70 8.68
N VAL A 114 -9.85 -6.57 8.42
CA VAL A 114 -10.87 -6.39 7.37
C VAL A 114 -12.24 -6.33 7.99
N GLU A 115 -13.07 -5.41 7.54
CA GLU A 115 -14.48 -5.28 7.91
C GLU A 115 -15.36 -5.42 6.68
N LEU A 116 -16.54 -6.00 6.84
CA LEU A 116 -17.58 -6.09 5.83
C LEU A 116 -18.90 -5.60 6.45
N ASP A 117 -19.48 -4.57 5.85
CA ASP A 117 -20.70 -3.90 6.35
C ASP A 117 -20.58 -3.51 7.84
N GLY A 118 -19.41 -3.02 8.24
CA GLY A 118 -19.10 -2.63 9.62
C GLY A 118 -18.82 -3.79 10.59
N ARG A 119 -18.85 -5.03 10.11
CA ARG A 119 -18.51 -6.22 10.91
C ARG A 119 -17.10 -6.70 10.62
N GLU A 120 -16.30 -6.93 11.65
CA GLU A 120 -14.97 -7.51 11.52
C GLU A 120 -15.04 -8.96 11.01
N LEU A 121 -14.20 -9.25 10.00
CA LEU A 121 -14.05 -10.57 9.41
C LEU A 121 -12.91 -11.36 10.07
N VAL A 122 -13.02 -12.69 10.05
CA VAL A 122 -12.03 -13.61 10.61
C VAL A 122 -11.03 -14.02 9.53
N LYS A 123 -9.75 -13.68 9.73
CA LYS A 123 -8.67 -14.07 8.84
C LYS A 123 -8.59 -15.61 8.71
N ASP A 124 -8.22 -16.10 7.53
CA ASP A 124 -8.07 -17.50 7.14
C ASP A 124 -9.37 -18.33 7.17
N LYS A 125 -10.49 -17.70 7.58
CA LYS A 125 -11.84 -18.25 7.51
C LYS A 125 -12.70 -17.49 6.51
N ASP A 126 -12.84 -16.18 6.69
CA ASP A 126 -13.69 -15.33 5.86
C ASP A 126 -12.90 -14.72 4.70
N TYR A 127 -11.61 -14.51 4.89
CA TYR A 127 -10.70 -13.93 3.87
C TYR A 127 -9.27 -14.41 4.06
N THR A 128 -8.46 -14.26 3.00
CA THR A 128 -7.00 -14.36 3.04
C THR A 128 -6.37 -13.01 2.72
N VAL A 129 -5.14 -12.78 3.20
CA VAL A 129 -4.39 -11.55 2.93
C VAL A 129 -2.96 -11.87 2.48
N LYS A 130 -2.47 -11.13 1.47
CA LYS A 130 -1.11 -11.29 0.91
C LYS A 130 -0.35 -9.97 0.95
N ALA A 131 0.99 -10.11 1.03
CA ALA A 131 1.94 -9.00 0.97
C ALA A 131 2.13 -8.47 -0.46
N GLY A 132 2.67 -7.24 -0.56
CA GLY A 132 2.97 -6.52 -1.83
C GLY A 132 2.35 -5.12 -1.89
N SER A 133 1.29 -4.88 -1.35
CA SER A 133 0.37 -3.92 -0.80
C SER A 133 -0.60 -4.80 -0.03
N ILE A 134 -1.62 -4.27 0.60
CA ILE A 134 -2.60 -5.15 1.27
C ILE A 134 -3.53 -5.73 0.21
N ILE A 135 -3.39 -7.03 -0.10
CA ILE A 135 -4.26 -7.75 -1.04
C ILE A 135 -5.16 -8.68 -0.23
N VAL A 136 -6.45 -8.37 -0.18
CA VAL A 136 -7.47 -9.14 0.54
C VAL A 136 -8.32 -9.91 -0.45
N THR A 137 -8.47 -11.21 -0.24
CA THR A 137 -9.34 -12.08 -1.05
C THR A 137 -10.42 -12.67 -0.15
N LEU A 138 -11.69 -12.33 -0.41
CA LEU A 138 -12.85 -12.90 0.29
C LEU A 138 -13.10 -14.33 -0.16
N ASN A 139 -13.37 -15.21 0.79
CA ASN A 139 -13.68 -16.61 0.51
C ASN A 139 -15.08 -16.73 -0.13
N PRO A 140 -15.28 -17.63 -1.11
CA PRO A 140 -16.59 -17.86 -1.74
C PRO A 140 -17.67 -18.25 -0.73
N ASP A 141 -17.34 -19.02 0.32
CA ASP A 141 -18.27 -19.42 1.36
C ASP A 141 -18.81 -18.24 2.19
N LEU A 142 -18.04 -17.15 2.30
CA LEU A 142 -18.55 -15.91 2.87
C LEU A 142 -19.54 -15.25 1.93
N ILE A 143 -19.19 -15.14 0.63
CA ILE A 143 -20.00 -14.49 -0.40
C ILE A 143 -21.38 -15.15 -0.51
N LYS A 144 -21.45 -16.50 -0.48
CA LYS A 144 -22.69 -17.26 -0.50
C LYS A 144 -23.65 -16.95 0.65
N LYS A 145 -23.12 -16.44 1.77
CA LYS A 145 -23.90 -16.07 2.98
C LYS A 145 -24.38 -14.62 2.97
N LEU A 146 -23.87 -13.81 2.07
CA LEU A 146 -24.28 -12.41 1.96
C LEU A 146 -25.69 -12.29 1.39
N SER A 147 -26.36 -11.19 1.69
CA SER A 147 -27.59 -10.80 0.99
C SER A 147 -27.27 -10.41 -0.44
N THR A 148 -28.25 -10.40 -1.31
CA THR A 148 -28.13 -9.71 -2.59
C THR A 148 -28.17 -8.20 -2.35
N GLY A 149 -27.44 -7.45 -3.16
CA GLY A 149 -27.34 -6.00 -3.06
C GLY A 149 -25.91 -5.51 -2.93
N GLU A 150 -25.76 -4.26 -2.55
CA GLU A 150 -24.48 -3.59 -2.36
C GLU A 150 -23.92 -3.89 -0.96
N HIS A 151 -22.63 -4.13 -0.91
CA HIS A 151 -21.83 -4.36 0.29
C HIS A 151 -20.61 -3.46 0.31
N VAL A 152 -20.14 -3.11 1.51
CA VAL A 152 -18.97 -2.27 1.72
C VAL A 152 -17.90 -3.05 2.47
N ILE A 153 -16.73 -3.21 1.84
CA ILE A 153 -15.54 -3.77 2.48
C ILE A 153 -14.62 -2.64 2.94
N GLY A 154 -14.11 -2.73 4.17
CA GLY A 154 -13.09 -1.85 4.74
C GLY A 154 -11.81 -2.62 5.02
N ILE A 155 -10.69 -2.17 4.48
CA ILE A 155 -9.35 -2.69 4.77
C ILE A 155 -8.66 -1.70 5.69
N ALA A 156 -8.60 -2.01 6.97
CA ALA A 156 -8.00 -1.15 7.99
C ALA A 156 -6.48 -1.34 8.07
N SER A 157 -5.78 -0.23 8.16
CA SER A 157 -4.34 -0.13 8.39
C SER A 157 -4.04 0.90 9.47
N SER A 158 -2.80 0.99 9.96
CA SER A 158 -2.38 1.97 10.96
C SER A 158 -2.51 3.43 10.48
N SER A 159 -2.54 3.67 9.15
CA SER A 159 -2.70 4.99 8.53
C SER A 159 -4.15 5.34 8.16
N GLY A 160 -5.11 4.43 8.37
CA GLY A 160 -6.53 4.62 8.06
C GLY A 160 -7.18 3.40 7.42
N THR A 161 -8.44 3.55 7.00
CA THR A 161 -9.21 2.48 6.36
C THR A 161 -9.49 2.84 4.90
N ALA A 162 -9.12 1.93 3.99
CA ALA A 162 -9.50 1.98 2.59
C ALA A 162 -10.81 1.22 2.39
N SER A 163 -11.83 1.84 1.79
CA SER A 163 -13.14 1.22 1.59
C SER A 163 -13.46 1.05 0.11
N ALA A 164 -14.11 -0.06 -0.24
CA ALA A 164 -14.63 -0.36 -1.57
C ALA A 164 -16.06 -0.89 -1.49
N HIS A 165 -16.80 -0.71 -2.59
CA HIS A 165 -18.14 -1.23 -2.78
C HIS A 165 -18.11 -2.42 -3.74
N PHE A 166 -18.97 -3.41 -3.51
CA PHE A 166 -19.22 -4.48 -4.46
C PHE A 166 -20.67 -4.95 -4.38
N THR A 167 -21.15 -5.57 -5.45
CA THR A 167 -22.55 -6.01 -5.53
C THR A 167 -22.63 -7.52 -5.64
N VAL A 168 -23.46 -8.14 -4.79
CA VAL A 168 -23.85 -9.54 -4.88
C VAL A 168 -25.18 -9.62 -5.61
N LYS A 169 -25.24 -10.36 -6.75
CA LYS A 169 -26.45 -10.57 -7.54
C LYS A 169 -26.99 -12.00 -7.36
N GLU A 170 -28.30 -12.16 -7.49
CA GLU A 170 -28.85 -13.49 -7.73
C GLU A 170 -28.33 -14.02 -9.08
N PRO A 171 -28.02 -15.31 -9.19
CA PRO A 171 -27.66 -15.91 -10.48
C PRO A 171 -28.83 -15.73 -11.45
N GLU A 172 -28.55 -15.26 -12.66
CA GLU A 172 -29.56 -15.22 -13.72
C GLU A 172 -29.99 -16.65 -14.02
N THR A 173 -31.19 -17.04 -13.57
CA THR A 173 -31.85 -18.25 -14.07
C THR A 173 -32.21 -17.99 -15.53
N GLU A 174 -31.51 -18.62 -16.46
CA GLU A 174 -32.00 -18.69 -17.82
C GLU A 174 -33.40 -19.28 -17.78
N SER A 175 -34.43 -18.44 -17.90
CA SER A 175 -35.77 -18.91 -18.13
C SER A 175 -35.79 -19.57 -19.52
N ILE A 176 -35.67 -20.87 -19.52
CA ILE A 176 -36.01 -21.69 -20.70
C ILE A 176 -37.47 -21.33 -21.00
N LYS A 177 -37.69 -20.47 -22.01
CA LYS A 177 -39.00 -20.30 -22.59
C LYS A 177 -39.37 -21.66 -23.20
N GLU A 178 -40.06 -22.47 -22.43
CA GLU A 178 -40.75 -23.64 -22.92
C GLU A 178 -41.76 -23.11 -23.93
N SER A 179 -41.41 -23.30 -25.21
CA SER A 179 -42.27 -23.07 -26.34
C SER A 179 -43.38 -24.13 -26.23
N GLU A 180 -44.51 -23.79 -25.63
CA GLU A 180 -45.74 -24.58 -25.71
C GLU A 180 -46.13 -24.64 -27.18
N THR A 181 -45.79 -25.77 -27.84
CA THR A 181 -46.35 -26.15 -29.13
C THR A 181 -47.79 -26.58 -28.86
N VAL A 182 -48.69 -25.70 -29.04
CA VAL A 182 -50.14 -26.01 -29.12
C VAL A 182 -50.30 -26.89 -30.37
N MET A 183 -50.52 -28.17 -30.16
CA MET A 183 -51.06 -29.07 -31.20
C MET A 183 -52.55 -28.74 -31.43
N GLU A 184 -52.80 -27.96 -32.45
CA GLU A 184 -54.17 -27.89 -33.01
C GLU A 184 -54.23 -28.84 -34.19
N SER A 185 -54.99 -29.93 -33.99
CA SER A 185 -55.38 -30.92 -34.97
C SER A 185 -56.53 -30.40 -35.84
N THR A 186 -56.28 -30.15 -37.14
CA THR A 186 -57.35 -30.17 -38.14
C THR A 186 -56.85 -30.74 -39.45
N LYS A 187 -57.47 -31.76 -39.75
CA LYS A 187 -57.73 -32.64 -40.86
C LYS A 187 -57.87 -31.92 -42.22
N GLY A 188 -57.17 -32.45 -43.24
CA GLY A 188 -57.76 -32.64 -44.56
C GLY A 188 -57.28 -31.79 -45.74
N THR A 189 -56.71 -32.49 -46.68
CA THR A 189 -56.96 -32.47 -48.13
C THR A 189 -55.96 -31.74 -49.03
N GLU A 190 -55.27 -32.62 -49.75
CA GLU A 190 -54.88 -32.65 -51.20
C GLU A 190 -54.02 -31.53 -51.81
N LEU A 191 -52.93 -32.05 -52.33
CA LEU A 191 -52.31 -31.87 -53.69
C LEU A 191 -52.23 -30.42 -54.26
N GLU A 192 -51.05 -29.97 -54.54
CA GLU A 192 -50.49 -29.96 -55.89
C GLU A 192 -48.98 -29.56 -55.87
N THR A 193 -48.26 -30.23 -56.68
CA THR A 193 -46.88 -29.99 -57.08
C THR A 193 -46.76 -28.70 -57.86
N GLU A 194 -45.70 -27.96 -57.62
CA GLU A 194 -44.87 -27.45 -58.70
C GLU A 194 -43.52 -26.93 -58.18
N SER A 195 -42.52 -27.38 -58.90
CA SER A 195 -41.12 -27.05 -58.79
C SER A 195 -40.79 -25.62 -59.16
N ILE A 196 -39.68 -25.21 -58.81
CA ILE A 196 -38.65 -24.52 -59.59
C ILE A 196 -37.86 -23.46 -58.81
N LYS A 197 -36.54 -23.72 -58.79
CA LYS A 197 -35.37 -22.87 -58.90
C LYS A 197 -34.90 -22.01 -57.79
N GLU A 198 -33.69 -22.44 -57.38
CA GLU A 198 -32.40 -21.74 -57.30
C GLU A 198 -32.41 -20.22 -57.54
N SER A 199 -31.81 -19.50 -56.62
CA SER A 199 -30.78 -18.49 -56.88
C SER A 199 -30.20 -17.99 -55.57
N GLU A 200 -28.97 -18.42 -55.32
CA GLU A 200 -27.76 -17.63 -55.08
C GLU A 200 -27.78 -16.50 -54.04
N THR A 201 -26.84 -16.74 -53.08
CA THR A 201 -25.75 -15.82 -52.62
C THR A 201 -26.12 -14.42 -52.15
N GLU A 202 -25.76 -14.03 -50.98
CA GLU A 202 -24.47 -13.52 -50.55
C GLU A 202 -24.49 -13.10 -49.08
N THR A 203 -23.46 -13.54 -48.39
CA THR A 203 -22.62 -12.80 -47.43
C THR A 203 -23.20 -11.59 -46.73
N ILE A 204 -23.05 -11.60 -45.43
CA ILE A 204 -22.37 -10.57 -44.61
C ILE A 204 -22.31 -11.13 -43.16
N SER A 205 -21.16 -11.64 -42.81
CA SER A 205 -20.09 -11.08 -41.96
C SER A 205 -20.54 -10.61 -40.58
N GLN A 206 -20.11 -11.39 -39.60
CA GLN A 206 -19.38 -10.99 -38.42
C GLN A 206 -19.89 -9.76 -37.67
N ILE A 207 -20.42 -9.99 -36.46
CA ILE A 207 -20.00 -9.22 -35.29
C ILE A 207 -19.81 -10.22 -34.15
N GLU A 208 -18.59 -10.67 -34.02
CA GLU A 208 -18.04 -11.22 -32.80
C GLU A 208 -17.86 -10.04 -31.84
N SER A 209 -18.54 -10.05 -30.71
CA SER A 209 -18.15 -9.24 -29.58
C SER A 209 -17.62 -10.16 -28.47
N GLU A 210 -16.38 -10.56 -28.64
CA GLU A 210 -15.57 -11.04 -27.55
C GLU A 210 -15.31 -9.88 -26.57
N THR A 211 -15.74 -10.05 -25.33
CA THR A 211 -15.13 -9.34 -24.24
C THR A 211 -14.94 -10.30 -23.07
N THR A 212 -14.02 -11.25 -23.29
CA THR A 212 -13.44 -12.01 -22.19
C THR A 212 -12.12 -11.35 -21.83
N SER A 213 -12.16 -10.42 -20.89
CA SER A 213 -10.95 -9.87 -20.29
C SER A 213 -10.38 -10.87 -19.29
N GLN A 214 -9.57 -11.80 -19.79
CA GLN A 214 -8.64 -12.58 -18.97
C GLN A 214 -7.41 -11.71 -18.71
N TYR A 215 -7.30 -11.18 -17.50
CA TYR A 215 -6.02 -10.67 -17.01
C TYR A 215 -5.17 -11.84 -16.53
N THR A 216 -4.34 -12.36 -17.40
CA THR A 216 -3.18 -13.17 -17.02
C THR A 216 -2.05 -12.21 -16.63
N PHE A 217 -1.60 -12.30 -15.39
CA PHE A 217 -0.39 -11.63 -14.95
C PHE A 217 0.81 -12.44 -15.42
N ASP A 218 1.55 -11.91 -16.38
CA ASP A 218 2.90 -12.37 -16.70
C ASP A 218 3.87 -11.84 -15.65
N GLU A 219 4.45 -12.76 -14.88
CA GLU A 219 5.68 -12.55 -14.15
C GLU A 219 6.85 -12.63 -15.15
N ASN A 220 7.26 -11.52 -15.70
CA ASN A 220 8.64 -11.24 -16.14
C ASN A 220 8.68 -9.95 -16.95
N GLU A 221 9.24 -8.90 -16.36
CA GLU A 221 10.16 -8.03 -17.08
C GLU A 221 10.88 -7.10 -16.10
N THR A 222 12.07 -7.55 -15.74
CA THR A 222 13.14 -6.65 -15.32
C THR A 222 13.62 -5.91 -16.55
N ASN A 223 13.22 -4.65 -16.74
CA ASN A 223 13.89 -3.74 -17.64
C ASN A 223 14.29 -2.49 -16.88
N ALA A 224 15.53 -2.53 -16.41
CA ALA A 224 16.24 -1.38 -15.92
C ALA A 224 16.55 -0.44 -17.08
N SER A 225 15.75 0.61 -17.21
CA SER A 225 16.13 1.79 -17.99
C SER A 225 17.17 2.57 -17.22
N SER A 226 18.42 2.50 -17.66
CA SER A 226 19.55 3.21 -17.09
C SER A 226 19.39 4.70 -17.35
N ILE A 227 19.12 5.48 -16.30
CA ILE A 227 19.40 6.90 -16.29
C ILE A 227 20.77 7.08 -15.66
N ASN A 228 21.73 7.44 -16.51
CA ASN A 228 23.11 7.73 -16.16
C ASN A 228 23.18 9.10 -15.47
N THR A 229 23.17 9.12 -14.13
CA THR A 229 23.63 10.29 -13.36
C THR A 229 24.83 9.86 -12.55
N GLY A 230 25.99 10.40 -12.94
CA GLY A 230 27.25 10.12 -12.30
C GLY A 230 27.28 10.59 -10.85
N ASP A 231 27.27 9.63 -9.93
CA ASP A 231 27.82 9.84 -8.61
C ASP A 231 28.41 8.53 -8.07
N ARG A 232 29.72 8.50 -8.02
CA ARG A 232 30.56 7.30 -7.79
C ARG A 232 30.77 6.96 -6.31
N ASN A 233 30.01 7.43 -5.35
CA ASN A 233 30.38 7.25 -3.94
C ASN A 233 29.38 6.59 -3.01
N HIS A 234 28.17 6.26 -3.41
CA HIS A 234 27.18 5.65 -2.49
C HIS A 234 27.20 4.12 -2.39
N GLY A 235 27.81 3.41 -3.36
CA GLY A 235 27.88 1.94 -3.33
C GLY A 235 28.72 1.36 -2.18
N LYS A 236 29.78 2.09 -1.75
CA LYS A 236 30.65 1.64 -0.65
C LYS A 236 30.05 1.85 0.73
N LEU A 237 29.16 2.83 0.90
CA LEU A 237 28.51 3.14 2.17
C LEU A 237 27.47 2.05 2.55
N TRP A 238 26.73 1.54 1.57
CA TRP A 238 25.77 0.45 1.80
C TRP A 238 26.43 -0.89 2.17
N LEU A 239 27.59 -1.15 1.58
CA LEU A 239 28.37 -2.37 1.90
C LEU A 239 28.93 -2.34 3.33
N VAL A 240 29.33 -1.18 3.82
CA VAL A 240 29.81 -1.01 5.20
C VAL A 240 28.66 -1.16 6.21
N ILE A 241 27.48 -0.64 5.92
CA ILE A 241 26.29 -0.77 6.80
C ILE A 241 25.84 -2.23 6.87
N ALA A 242 25.85 -2.97 5.76
CA ALA A 242 25.50 -4.39 5.74
C ALA A 242 26.49 -5.25 6.54
N ILE A 243 27.81 -4.93 6.52
CA ILE A 243 28.83 -5.66 7.27
C ILE A 243 28.69 -5.39 8.77
N ILE A 244 28.36 -4.16 9.19
CA ILE A 244 28.14 -3.80 10.60
C ILE A 244 26.90 -4.52 11.15
N ALA A 245 25.81 -4.63 10.38
CA ALA A 245 24.60 -5.35 10.78
C ALA A 245 24.85 -6.86 10.98
N LEU A 246 25.65 -7.49 10.10
CA LEU A 246 26.04 -8.89 10.22
C LEU A 246 26.94 -9.15 11.43
N ALA A 247 27.89 -8.26 11.72
CA ALA A 247 28.75 -8.38 12.89
C ALA A 247 27.97 -8.23 14.21
N GLY A 248 26.96 -7.36 14.27
CA GLY A 248 26.07 -7.20 15.41
C GLY A 248 25.25 -8.45 15.73
N CYS A 249 24.72 -9.14 14.71
CA CYS A 249 23.97 -10.38 14.88
C CYS A 249 24.85 -11.54 15.40
N ILE A 250 26.11 -11.63 14.95
CA ILE A 250 27.04 -12.67 15.41
C ILE A 250 27.42 -12.43 16.89
N ALA A 251 27.65 -11.18 17.29
CA ALA A 251 27.98 -10.86 18.68
C ALA A 251 26.82 -11.18 19.64
N ALA A 252 25.57 -10.90 19.24
CA ALA A 252 24.38 -11.19 20.03
C ALA A 252 24.16 -12.71 20.21
N THR A 253 24.40 -13.51 19.16
CA THR A 253 24.27 -14.97 19.24
C THR A 253 25.36 -15.60 20.09
N VAL A 254 26.60 -15.12 20.04
CA VAL A 254 27.70 -15.61 20.88
C VAL A 254 27.41 -15.26 22.36
N MET A 255 26.98 -14.06 22.67
CA MET A 255 26.59 -13.68 24.05
C MET A 255 25.43 -14.52 24.60
N TYR A 256 24.43 -14.81 23.78
CA TYR A 256 23.31 -15.68 24.19
C TYR A 256 23.73 -17.11 24.48
N VAL A 257 24.62 -17.68 23.66
CA VAL A 257 25.14 -19.05 23.86
C VAL A 257 26.04 -19.13 25.08
N VAL A 258 26.88 -18.12 25.36
CA VAL A 258 27.75 -18.07 26.54
C VAL A 258 26.94 -17.86 27.82
N SER A 259 25.84 -17.08 27.78
CA SER A 259 24.95 -16.89 28.93
C SER A 259 24.18 -18.14 29.33
N LYS A 260 23.91 -19.08 28.41
CA LYS A 260 23.25 -20.37 28.72
C LYS A 260 24.17 -21.47 29.22
N ARG A 261 25.50 -21.26 29.24
CA ARG A 261 26.49 -22.23 29.73
C ARG A 261 27.04 -21.94 31.13
N LYS A 262 26.51 -20.92 31.80
CA LYS A 262 26.68 -20.67 33.23
C LYS A 262 25.36 -20.97 33.95
#